data_c1e40b1f03214b2d86e6a77a5ee13997
#
_entry.id   c1e40b1f03214b2d86e6a77a5ee13997
#
_cell.length_a   1.000
_cell.length_b   1.000
_cell.length_c   1.000
_cell.angle_alpha   90.00
_cell.angle_beta   90.00
_cell.angle_gamma   90.00
#
_symmetry.space_group_name_H-M   'P 1'
#
loop_
_entity.id
_entity.type
_entity.pdbx_description
1 polymer ?
#
loop_
_entity_poly.entity_id
_entity_poly.type
_entity_poly.pdbx_seq_one_letter_code
_entity_poly.pdbx_strand_id
1 'polypeptide(L)'
;PEPDPLVVLACAVEAYEADRRRAQEAFYASAERGRPQQPDEVGAGIELGYLGESYRFDVDCIEPRTYSVRAGRTAAHVTVDRLNDYERRLTCAGRRHRLVVSPTEFGFRLQVGHASHVIQREDGVLVRAGWPALIVSTLIQPGDVVAEGQAIAVLESMKMETTVVAPFAGVVLDILVTANSQVERGAALLRLRPQISTVASPAGRRIDLSGFERAIDFSRKPCDRVYEPLGDYLLGYDLAPTELRRLLTEQRRLAEIADAADSSLLACEDGLLDIYAELGSLYRPQTETEHDDLAQAGENTQEYLASFLQWLDADRAGFPDEYRARLERALDRFGVRGLGRTPELEAALMWLFRSFSRLAELSPVVLAILERRLGHRDALQSLADAEMRDRLERLATATQGRQQPVADLARDVRFHYFDEPPIEAAAAETYSEMADHLDHLATHPDADDREERIARLVW
;
A
#
# COMPACT_ATOMS: atom_id res chain seq x y z
N PRO A 1 -12.40 -37.23 -1.71
CA PRO A 1 -12.01 -36.47 -2.91
C PRO A 1 -10.49 -36.57 -3.11
N GLU A 2 -10.03 -36.51 -4.36
CA GLU A 2 -8.61 -36.41 -4.64
C GLU A 2 -8.09 -35.05 -4.17
N PRO A 3 -6.80 -34.96 -3.73
CA PRO A 3 -6.19 -33.70 -3.35
C PRO A 3 -6.17 -32.72 -4.52
N ASP A 4 -6.74 -31.52 -4.35
CA ASP A 4 -6.79 -30.49 -5.38
C ASP A 4 -6.07 -29.22 -4.88
N PRO A 5 -4.96 -28.81 -5.51
CA PRO A 5 -4.22 -27.60 -5.15
C PRO A 5 -5.06 -26.31 -5.23
N LEU A 6 -6.01 -26.24 -6.17
CA LEU A 6 -6.90 -25.08 -6.30
C LEU A 6 -7.75 -24.84 -5.05
N VAL A 7 -8.12 -25.93 -4.38
CA VAL A 7 -8.92 -25.88 -3.16
C VAL A 7 -8.17 -25.17 -2.03
N VAL A 8 -6.91 -25.53 -1.81
CA VAL A 8 -6.10 -24.89 -0.75
C VAL A 8 -5.73 -23.46 -1.08
N LEU A 9 -5.41 -23.18 -2.36
CA LEU A 9 -5.14 -21.78 -2.80
C LEU A 9 -6.37 -20.88 -2.62
N ALA A 10 -7.55 -21.36 -3.02
CA ALA A 10 -8.80 -20.64 -2.83
C ALA A 10 -9.11 -20.41 -1.35
N CYS A 11 -8.92 -21.44 -0.49
CA CYS A 11 -9.14 -21.30 0.94
C CYS A 11 -8.15 -20.38 1.62
N ALA A 12 -6.89 -20.35 1.19
CA ALA A 12 -5.90 -19.41 1.71
C ALA A 12 -6.33 -17.96 1.42
N VAL A 13 -6.81 -17.68 0.20
CA VAL A 13 -7.35 -16.36 -0.15
C VAL A 13 -8.62 -16.02 0.63
N GLU A 14 -9.57 -16.96 0.79
CA GLU A 14 -10.79 -16.71 1.58
C GLU A 14 -10.47 -16.48 3.06
N ALA A 15 -9.47 -17.16 3.62
CA ALA A 15 -9.01 -16.94 4.98
C ALA A 15 -8.40 -15.54 5.13
N TYR A 16 -7.53 -15.12 4.19
CA TYR A 16 -6.98 -13.78 4.12
C TYR A 16 -8.10 -12.72 4.06
N GLU A 17 -9.07 -12.90 3.17
CA GLU A 17 -10.19 -11.96 3.01
C GLU A 17 -11.08 -11.88 4.26
N ALA A 18 -11.23 -12.98 4.99
CA ALA A 18 -11.95 -12.98 6.25
C ALA A 18 -11.20 -12.23 7.34
N ASP A 19 -9.87 -12.36 7.39
CA ASP A 19 -9.02 -11.64 8.35
C ASP A 19 -8.92 -10.16 8.00
N ARG A 20 -8.79 -9.83 6.70
CA ARG A 20 -8.80 -8.46 6.20
C ARG A 20 -10.11 -7.74 6.54
N ARG A 21 -11.26 -8.38 6.37
CA ARG A 21 -12.56 -7.80 6.76
C ARG A 21 -12.62 -7.51 8.26
N ARG A 22 -12.15 -8.42 9.10
CA ARG A 22 -12.08 -8.21 10.56
C ARG A 22 -11.14 -7.06 10.93
N ALA A 23 -9.99 -6.97 10.27
CA ALA A 23 -9.05 -5.87 10.45
C ALA A 23 -9.67 -4.53 10.00
N GLN A 24 -10.44 -4.52 8.91
CA GLN A 24 -11.18 -3.36 8.43
C GLN A 24 -12.25 -2.92 9.43
N GLU A 25 -13.05 -3.84 9.95
CA GLU A 25 -14.06 -3.55 10.99
C GLU A 25 -13.41 -2.96 12.25
N ALA A 26 -12.28 -3.51 12.70
CA ALA A 26 -11.52 -3.00 13.83
C ALA A 26 -10.94 -1.60 13.56
N PHE A 27 -10.42 -1.37 12.35
CA PHE A 27 -9.92 -0.08 11.91
C PHE A 27 -11.02 0.99 11.98
N TYR A 28 -12.19 0.74 11.39
CA TYR A 28 -13.30 1.70 11.42
C TYR A 28 -13.82 1.92 12.84
N ALA A 29 -13.95 0.87 13.66
CA ALA A 29 -14.34 1.01 15.05
C ALA A 29 -13.32 1.84 15.88
N SER A 30 -12.03 1.79 15.54
CA SER A 30 -11.01 2.64 16.18
C SER A 30 -11.05 4.08 15.62
N ALA A 31 -11.33 4.26 14.33
CA ALA A 31 -11.49 5.57 13.70
C ALA A 31 -12.67 6.35 14.27
N GLU A 32 -13.82 5.71 14.52
CA GLU A 32 -15.00 6.31 15.19
C GLU A 32 -14.64 6.87 16.58
N ARG A 33 -13.64 6.34 17.24
CA ARG A 33 -13.12 6.82 18.54
C ARG A 33 -12.03 7.89 18.41
N GLY A 34 -11.75 8.36 17.19
CA GLY A 34 -10.78 9.43 16.93
C GLY A 34 -9.31 8.98 16.85
N ARG A 35 -9.04 7.68 16.89
CA ARG A 35 -7.68 7.13 16.83
C ARG A 35 -7.64 5.90 15.91
N PRO A 36 -7.65 6.09 14.58
CA PRO A 36 -7.52 4.98 13.66
C PRO A 36 -6.18 4.27 13.91
N GLN A 37 -6.26 2.98 14.23
CA GLN A 37 -5.08 2.14 14.43
C GLN A 37 -4.78 1.43 13.12
N GLN A 38 -3.49 1.34 12.77
CA GLN A 38 -3.11 0.51 11.63
C GLN A 38 -3.56 -0.92 11.90
N PRO A 39 -4.17 -1.58 10.89
CA PRO A 39 -4.52 -2.98 11.01
C PRO A 39 -3.27 -3.82 11.29
N ASP A 40 -3.41 -4.84 12.13
CA ASP A 40 -2.38 -5.88 12.29
C ASP A 40 -2.02 -6.48 10.93
N GLU A 41 -0.84 -7.08 10.82
CA GLU A 41 -0.44 -7.83 9.62
C GLU A 41 -1.50 -8.90 9.31
N VAL A 42 -2.08 -8.81 8.12
CA VAL A 42 -3.09 -9.74 7.62
C VAL A 42 -2.42 -10.68 6.63
N GLY A 43 -2.77 -11.95 6.69
CA GLY A 43 -2.33 -12.94 5.71
C GLY A 43 -1.05 -13.70 6.02
N ALA A 44 -0.30 -13.32 7.05
CA ALA A 44 0.88 -14.06 7.46
C ALA A 44 0.53 -15.31 8.30
N GLY A 45 1.10 -16.45 7.95
CA GLY A 45 0.97 -17.68 8.73
C GLY A 45 -0.43 -18.29 8.77
N ILE A 46 -1.19 -18.21 7.67
CA ILE A 46 -2.48 -18.91 7.51
C ILE A 46 -2.21 -20.42 7.49
N GLU A 47 -2.73 -21.15 8.47
CA GLU A 47 -2.61 -22.59 8.55
C GLU A 47 -3.94 -23.26 8.21
N LEU A 48 -3.91 -24.16 7.23
CA LEU A 48 -5.07 -24.88 6.72
C LEU A 48 -4.87 -26.40 6.84
N GLY A 49 -5.82 -27.07 7.48
CA GLY A 49 -5.91 -28.53 7.51
C GLY A 49 -6.73 -29.06 6.34
N TYR A 50 -6.14 -29.91 5.50
CA TYR A 50 -6.82 -30.53 4.38
C TYR A 50 -6.39 -31.99 4.18
N LEU A 51 -7.34 -32.91 4.18
CA LEU A 51 -7.13 -34.36 4.04
C LEU A 51 -6.10 -34.95 5.04
N GLY A 52 -6.07 -34.41 6.26
CA GLY A 52 -5.17 -34.87 7.32
C GLY A 52 -3.76 -34.28 7.29
N GLU A 53 -3.47 -33.42 6.34
CA GLU A 53 -2.20 -32.69 6.23
C GLU A 53 -2.40 -31.22 6.59
N SER A 54 -1.39 -30.58 7.21
CA SER A 54 -1.36 -29.16 7.53
C SER A 54 -0.54 -28.40 6.50
N TYR A 55 -1.07 -27.29 6.03
CA TYR A 55 -0.45 -26.38 5.04
C TYR A 55 -0.36 -24.98 5.61
N ARG A 56 0.83 -24.40 5.58
CA ARG A 56 1.05 -23.01 5.98
C ARG A 56 1.27 -22.12 4.76
N PHE A 57 0.53 -21.03 4.71
CA PHE A 57 0.58 -20.03 3.65
C PHE A 57 0.83 -18.64 4.20
N ASP A 58 1.56 -17.84 3.42
CA ASP A 58 1.58 -16.40 3.55
C ASP A 58 0.86 -15.83 2.31
N VAL A 59 -0.16 -15.00 2.55
CA VAL A 59 -1.01 -14.44 1.49
C VAL A 59 -0.88 -12.92 1.51
N ASP A 60 -0.50 -12.35 0.38
CA ASP A 60 -0.43 -10.90 0.17
C ASP A 60 -1.44 -10.49 -0.91
N CYS A 61 -2.18 -9.41 -0.68
CA CYS A 61 -2.99 -8.76 -1.70
C CYS A 61 -2.09 -7.78 -2.47
N ILE A 62 -1.67 -8.16 -3.67
CA ILE A 62 -0.67 -7.43 -4.47
C ILE A 62 -1.30 -6.44 -5.46
N GLU A 63 -2.55 -6.66 -5.85
CA GLU A 63 -3.38 -5.82 -6.71
C GLU A 63 -4.85 -6.02 -6.32
N PRO A 64 -5.78 -5.18 -6.77
CA PRO A 64 -7.21 -5.42 -6.55
C PRO A 64 -7.62 -6.82 -7.00
N ARG A 65 -8.09 -7.65 -6.07
CA ARG A 65 -8.53 -9.05 -6.30
C ARG A 65 -7.43 -10.02 -6.74
N THR A 66 -6.15 -9.60 -6.71
CA THR A 66 -5.01 -10.46 -7.06
C THR A 66 -4.13 -10.69 -5.83
N TYR A 67 -3.85 -11.94 -5.57
CA TYR A 67 -3.15 -12.40 -4.37
C TYR A 67 -1.90 -13.19 -4.73
N SER A 68 -0.84 -12.97 -3.97
CA SER A 68 0.33 -13.85 -3.94
C SER A 68 0.19 -14.82 -2.78
N VAL A 69 0.05 -16.09 -3.07
CA VAL A 69 -0.07 -17.17 -2.08
C VAL A 69 1.24 -17.94 -2.04
N ARG A 70 1.98 -17.81 -0.94
CA ARG A 70 3.30 -18.44 -0.77
C ARG A 70 3.21 -19.62 0.19
N ALA A 71 3.85 -20.73 -0.20
CA ALA A 71 4.05 -21.91 0.63
C ALA A 71 5.54 -22.31 0.57
N GLY A 72 6.31 -21.97 1.59
CA GLY A 72 7.74 -22.15 1.61
C GLY A 72 8.45 -21.35 0.52
N ARG A 73 9.00 -22.00 -0.50
CA ARG A 73 9.72 -21.37 -1.63
C ARG A 73 8.85 -21.16 -2.86
N THR A 74 7.65 -21.71 -2.89
CA THR A 74 6.71 -21.64 -4.01
C THR A 74 5.74 -20.50 -3.81
N ALA A 75 5.51 -19.71 -4.85
CA ALA A 75 4.52 -18.63 -4.86
C ALA A 75 3.56 -18.82 -6.05
N ALA A 76 2.26 -18.84 -5.76
CA ALA A 76 1.20 -18.85 -6.76
C ALA A 76 0.49 -17.49 -6.79
N HIS A 77 0.26 -16.95 -7.98
CA HIS A 77 -0.56 -15.76 -8.17
C HIS A 77 -1.99 -16.17 -8.52
N VAL A 78 -2.94 -15.67 -7.74
CA VAL A 78 -4.34 -16.07 -7.82
C VAL A 78 -5.19 -14.81 -7.93
N THR A 79 -5.98 -14.69 -8.99
CA THR A 79 -6.99 -13.62 -9.09
C THR A 79 -8.36 -14.23 -8.72
N VAL A 80 -9.10 -13.57 -7.83
CA VAL A 80 -10.40 -14.03 -7.36
C VAL A 80 -11.47 -12.99 -7.65
N ASP A 81 -12.37 -13.30 -8.55
CA ASP A 81 -13.60 -12.52 -8.79
C ASP A 81 -14.74 -13.09 -7.95
N ARG A 82 -15.32 -12.28 -7.09
CA ARG A 82 -16.52 -12.63 -6.33
C ARG A 82 -17.74 -12.39 -7.20
N LEU A 83 -18.42 -13.47 -7.61
CA LEU A 83 -19.62 -13.41 -8.47
C LEU A 83 -20.90 -13.16 -7.64
N ASN A 84 -20.95 -13.75 -6.44
CA ASN A 84 -21.97 -13.55 -5.42
C ASN A 84 -21.43 -14.02 -4.06
N ASP A 85 -22.28 -14.15 -3.05
CA ASP A 85 -21.86 -14.52 -1.68
C ASP A 85 -21.16 -15.89 -1.61
N TYR A 86 -21.50 -16.81 -2.50
CA TYR A 86 -20.99 -18.17 -2.48
C TYR A 86 -20.11 -18.51 -3.69
N GLU A 87 -20.30 -17.87 -4.82
CA GLU A 87 -19.58 -18.19 -6.03
C GLU A 87 -18.35 -17.32 -6.25
N ARG A 88 -17.26 -17.97 -6.62
CA ARG A 88 -15.99 -17.35 -6.97
C ARG A 88 -15.54 -17.81 -8.34
N ARG A 89 -14.91 -16.92 -9.07
CA ARG A 89 -14.12 -17.25 -10.24
C ARG A 89 -12.65 -17.07 -9.88
N LEU A 90 -11.94 -18.17 -9.82
CA LEU A 90 -10.51 -18.17 -9.52
C LEU A 90 -9.75 -18.33 -10.83
N THR A 91 -8.79 -17.42 -11.06
CA THR A 91 -7.86 -17.51 -12.20
C THR A 91 -6.45 -17.74 -11.63
N CYS A 92 -5.84 -18.86 -12.04
CA CYS A 92 -4.49 -19.24 -11.63
C CYS A 92 -3.78 -19.94 -12.77
N ALA A 93 -2.50 -19.66 -12.99
CA ALA A 93 -1.71 -20.21 -14.11
C ALA A 93 -2.41 -20.10 -15.48
N GLY A 94 -3.11 -18.99 -15.74
CA GLY A 94 -3.84 -18.72 -16.98
C GLY A 94 -5.15 -19.51 -17.15
N ARG A 95 -5.54 -20.31 -16.19
CA ARG A 95 -6.80 -21.11 -16.21
C ARG A 95 -7.83 -20.49 -15.29
N ARG A 96 -9.10 -20.55 -15.72
CA ARG A 96 -10.25 -20.06 -14.96
C ARG A 96 -11.04 -21.21 -14.38
N HIS A 97 -11.33 -21.15 -13.08
CA HIS A 97 -12.08 -22.15 -12.35
C HIS A 97 -13.26 -21.48 -11.64
N ARG A 98 -14.43 -22.11 -11.69
CA ARG A 98 -15.61 -21.69 -10.94
C ARG A 98 -15.70 -22.53 -9.68
N LEU A 99 -15.81 -21.88 -8.54
CA LEU A 99 -15.84 -22.48 -7.22
C LEU A 99 -17.08 -22.01 -6.47
N VAL A 100 -17.65 -22.89 -5.66
CA VAL A 100 -18.65 -22.49 -4.66
C VAL A 100 -17.98 -22.63 -3.29
N VAL A 101 -17.93 -21.52 -2.56
CA VAL A 101 -17.30 -21.43 -1.23
C VAL A 101 -18.37 -21.13 -0.21
N SER A 102 -18.44 -21.95 0.82
CA SER A 102 -19.34 -21.74 1.97
C SER A 102 -18.50 -21.72 3.24
N PRO A 103 -18.54 -20.64 4.05
CA PRO A 103 -17.89 -20.63 5.34
C PRO A 103 -18.52 -21.69 6.25
N THR A 104 -17.70 -22.29 7.10
CA THR A 104 -18.12 -23.17 8.18
C THR A 104 -17.64 -22.57 9.50
N GLU A 105 -17.99 -23.15 10.63
CA GLU A 105 -17.61 -22.65 11.95
C GLU A 105 -16.08 -22.52 12.11
N PHE A 106 -15.30 -23.47 11.55
CA PHE A 106 -13.85 -23.51 11.70
C PHE A 106 -13.09 -23.57 10.35
N GLY A 107 -13.68 -23.08 9.27
CA GLY A 107 -13.02 -23.11 7.98
C GLY A 107 -13.95 -22.89 6.80
N PHE A 108 -13.78 -23.72 5.76
CA PHE A 108 -14.50 -23.55 4.50
C PHE A 108 -14.93 -24.89 3.93
N ARG A 109 -16.08 -24.90 3.27
CA ARG A 109 -16.49 -25.96 2.36
C ARG A 109 -16.42 -25.42 0.93
N LEU A 110 -15.60 -26.05 0.10
CA LEU A 110 -15.47 -25.72 -1.32
C LEU A 110 -16.03 -26.82 -2.19
N GLN A 111 -16.70 -26.38 -3.25
CA GLN A 111 -17.12 -27.27 -4.34
C GLN A 111 -16.38 -26.84 -5.63
N VAL A 112 -15.65 -27.79 -6.20
CA VAL A 112 -14.94 -27.66 -7.47
C VAL A 112 -15.55 -28.71 -8.42
N GLY A 113 -16.29 -28.26 -9.43
CA GLY A 113 -17.06 -29.18 -10.28
C GLY A 113 -18.07 -30.00 -9.47
N HIS A 114 -17.90 -31.33 -9.44
CA HIS A 114 -18.74 -32.24 -8.69
C HIS A 114 -18.16 -32.67 -7.33
N ALA A 115 -16.92 -32.30 -7.02
CA ALA A 115 -16.24 -32.66 -5.78
C ALA A 115 -16.48 -31.61 -4.70
N SER A 116 -16.79 -32.05 -3.47
CA SER A 116 -16.89 -31.17 -2.29
C SER A 116 -15.73 -31.47 -1.35
N HIS A 117 -15.05 -30.40 -0.93
CA HIS A 117 -13.89 -30.43 -0.07
C HIS A 117 -14.17 -29.63 1.20
N VAL A 118 -13.70 -30.15 2.34
CA VAL A 118 -13.76 -29.44 3.63
C VAL A 118 -12.35 -29.12 4.06
N ILE A 119 -12.09 -27.84 4.33
CA ILE A 119 -10.81 -27.31 4.77
C ILE A 119 -11.03 -26.63 6.11
N GLN A 120 -10.16 -26.91 7.05
CA GLN A 120 -10.18 -26.34 8.39
C GLN A 120 -9.10 -25.29 8.56
N ARG A 121 -9.36 -24.25 9.33
CA ARG A 121 -8.32 -23.32 9.79
C ARG A 121 -7.64 -23.91 11.01
N GLU A 122 -6.30 -24.03 10.95
CA GLU A 122 -5.46 -24.54 12.05
C GLU A 122 -4.68 -23.43 12.73
N ASP A 123 -4.65 -22.23 12.17
CA ASP A 123 -4.05 -21.02 12.74
C ASP A 123 -4.79 -20.52 14.00
N GLY A 124 -5.86 -21.19 14.37
CA GLY A 124 -6.65 -20.93 15.57
C GLY A 124 -7.62 -19.77 15.42
N VAL A 125 -8.59 -19.76 16.31
CA VAL A 125 -9.59 -18.69 16.46
C VAL A 125 -9.14 -17.75 17.57
N LEU A 126 -9.16 -16.44 17.31
CA LEU A 126 -8.84 -15.43 18.31
C LEU A 126 -10.04 -15.27 19.26
N VAL A 127 -9.83 -15.56 20.53
CA VAL A 127 -10.74 -15.17 21.60
C VAL A 127 -10.48 -13.72 21.96
N ARG A 128 -11.52 -12.89 21.92
CA ARG A 128 -11.40 -11.42 22.07
C ARG A 128 -12.14 -10.90 23.29
N ALA A 129 -11.70 -9.77 23.81
CA ALA A 129 -12.38 -9.04 24.89
C ALA A 129 -13.75 -8.52 24.40
N GLY A 130 -14.81 -8.80 25.13
CA GLY A 130 -16.17 -8.30 24.79
C GLY A 130 -16.37 -6.80 25.11
N TRP A 131 -15.56 -6.23 26.00
CA TRP A 131 -15.60 -4.84 26.49
C TRP A 131 -14.21 -4.40 26.93
N PRO A 132 -13.96 -3.08 27.09
CA PRO A 132 -12.71 -2.57 27.67
C PRO A 132 -12.54 -3.05 29.11
N ALA A 133 -11.39 -3.61 29.46
CA ALA A 133 -11.12 -4.20 30.77
C ALA A 133 -9.62 -4.23 31.11
N LEU A 134 -9.32 -4.45 32.37
CA LEU A 134 -7.99 -4.81 32.88
C LEU A 134 -7.90 -6.33 32.94
N ILE A 135 -6.81 -6.92 32.46
CA ILE A 135 -6.53 -8.35 32.63
C ILE A 135 -6.06 -8.60 34.05
N VAL A 136 -6.86 -9.28 34.84
CA VAL A 136 -6.48 -9.64 36.22
C VAL A 136 -5.52 -10.84 36.19
N SER A 137 -5.92 -11.90 35.47
CA SER A 137 -5.11 -13.11 35.35
C SER A 137 -5.53 -13.94 34.11
N THR A 138 -4.59 -14.71 33.60
CA THR A 138 -4.83 -15.81 32.68
C THR A 138 -4.77 -17.12 33.42
N LEU A 139 -5.77 -17.99 33.24
CA LEU A 139 -5.95 -19.25 33.97
C LEU A 139 -5.37 -20.47 33.25
N ILE A 140 -4.77 -20.25 32.10
CA ILE A 140 -4.28 -21.27 31.18
C ILE A 140 -2.90 -20.91 30.65
N GLN A 141 -2.22 -21.89 30.02
CA GLN A 141 -0.91 -21.74 29.39
C GLN A 141 -0.95 -22.19 27.93
N PRO A 142 -0.04 -21.72 27.06
CA PRO A 142 0.12 -22.26 25.72
C PRO A 142 0.37 -23.77 25.77
N GLY A 143 -0.38 -24.53 24.96
CA GLY A 143 -0.39 -26.00 24.94
C GLY A 143 -1.50 -26.67 25.76
N ASP A 144 -2.19 -25.94 26.64
CA ASP A 144 -3.29 -26.49 27.42
C ASP A 144 -4.49 -26.88 26.54
N VAL A 145 -5.12 -27.98 26.92
CA VAL A 145 -6.41 -28.41 26.34
C VAL A 145 -7.54 -27.86 27.20
N VAL A 146 -8.43 -27.10 26.59
CA VAL A 146 -9.59 -26.51 27.27
C VAL A 146 -10.89 -27.08 26.75
N ALA A 147 -11.87 -27.25 27.65
CA ALA A 147 -13.23 -27.61 27.26
C ALA A 147 -14.05 -26.35 26.94
N GLU A 148 -15.12 -26.51 26.15
CA GLU A 148 -16.10 -25.44 25.95
C GLU A 148 -16.66 -24.96 27.27
N GLY A 149 -16.75 -23.64 27.49
CA GLY A 149 -17.19 -23.03 28.74
C GLY A 149 -16.16 -23.01 29.85
N GLN A 150 -14.97 -23.59 29.67
CA GLN A 150 -13.89 -23.54 30.66
C GLN A 150 -13.36 -22.11 30.82
N ALA A 151 -13.13 -21.68 32.06
CA ALA A 151 -12.55 -20.39 32.37
C ALA A 151 -11.11 -20.28 31.83
N ILE A 152 -10.80 -19.21 31.11
CA ILE A 152 -9.51 -18.96 30.43
C ILE A 152 -8.81 -17.69 30.91
N ALA A 153 -9.56 -16.68 31.29
CA ALA A 153 -9.02 -15.42 31.82
C ALA A 153 -10.02 -14.75 32.77
N VAL A 154 -9.52 -13.89 33.66
CA VAL A 154 -10.32 -13.01 34.51
C VAL A 154 -10.02 -11.57 34.12
N LEU A 155 -11.08 -10.84 33.77
CA LEU A 155 -11.06 -9.44 33.37
C LEU A 155 -11.78 -8.59 34.44
N GLU A 156 -11.24 -7.41 34.77
CA GLU A 156 -11.90 -6.42 35.61
C GLU A 156 -12.37 -5.23 34.78
N SER A 157 -13.64 -4.91 34.90
CA SER A 157 -14.23 -3.70 34.33
C SER A 157 -15.15 -3.06 35.37
N MET A 158 -15.01 -1.76 35.60
CA MET A 158 -15.82 -1.00 36.56
C MET A 158 -15.84 -1.63 37.95
N LYS A 159 -14.70 -2.15 38.43
CA LYS A 159 -14.55 -2.85 39.73
C LYS A 159 -15.35 -4.16 39.85
N MET A 160 -15.74 -4.74 38.73
CA MET A 160 -16.37 -6.06 38.64
C MET A 160 -15.45 -7.02 37.90
N GLU A 161 -15.16 -8.15 38.53
CA GLU A 161 -14.45 -9.24 37.87
C GLU A 161 -15.41 -10.07 37.00
N THR A 162 -15.02 -10.33 35.79
CA THR A 162 -15.77 -11.17 34.86
C THR A 162 -14.85 -12.23 34.27
N THR A 163 -15.30 -13.47 34.30
CA THR A 163 -14.55 -14.60 33.76
C THR A 163 -14.84 -14.72 32.23
N VAL A 164 -13.79 -14.74 31.44
CA VAL A 164 -13.87 -15.14 30.03
C VAL A 164 -13.75 -16.65 29.96
N VAL A 165 -14.64 -17.25 29.17
CA VAL A 165 -14.70 -18.71 28.98
C VAL A 165 -14.32 -19.09 27.55
N ALA A 166 -13.82 -20.30 27.37
CA ALA A 166 -13.53 -20.86 26.06
C ALA A 166 -14.83 -21.05 25.25
N PRO A 167 -14.92 -20.48 24.04
CA PRO A 167 -16.13 -20.58 23.21
C PRO A 167 -16.35 -21.99 22.63
N PHE A 168 -15.34 -22.83 22.60
CA PHE A 168 -15.36 -24.23 22.15
C PHE A 168 -14.19 -25.01 22.77
N ALA A 169 -14.25 -26.34 22.70
CA ALA A 169 -13.15 -27.21 23.13
C ALA A 169 -11.96 -27.13 22.16
N GLY A 170 -10.76 -26.90 22.69
CA GLY A 170 -9.59 -26.68 21.84
C GLY A 170 -8.26 -26.70 22.57
N VAL A 171 -7.18 -26.46 21.84
CA VAL A 171 -5.81 -26.32 22.34
C VAL A 171 -5.41 -24.85 22.30
N VAL A 172 -4.90 -24.34 23.39
CA VAL A 172 -4.35 -22.97 23.47
C VAL A 172 -3.06 -22.91 22.67
N LEU A 173 -3.04 -22.09 21.60
CA LEU A 173 -1.84 -21.88 20.81
C LEU A 173 -0.95 -20.80 21.43
N ASP A 174 -1.53 -19.61 21.67
CA ASP A 174 -0.82 -18.45 22.20
C ASP A 174 -1.68 -17.65 23.17
N ILE A 175 -1.05 -16.99 24.12
CA ILE A 175 -1.66 -15.98 25.00
C ILE A 175 -1.09 -14.62 24.58
N LEU A 176 -1.96 -13.72 24.10
CA LEU A 176 -1.60 -12.46 23.48
C LEU A 176 -1.64 -11.27 24.47
N VAL A 177 -2.00 -11.52 25.71
CA VAL A 177 -2.12 -10.51 26.77
C VAL A 177 -1.32 -10.89 27.99
N THR A 178 -0.95 -9.88 28.77
CA THR A 178 -0.26 -10.07 30.06
C THR A 178 -1.16 -9.62 31.21
N ALA A 179 -1.00 -10.22 32.39
CA ALA A 179 -1.68 -9.76 33.59
C ALA A 179 -1.36 -8.28 33.87
N ASN A 180 -2.32 -7.54 34.40
CA ASN A 180 -2.30 -6.09 34.62
C ASN A 180 -2.18 -5.21 33.34
N SER A 181 -2.43 -5.77 32.16
CA SER A 181 -2.55 -4.97 30.94
C SER A 181 -4.00 -4.54 30.71
N GLN A 182 -4.19 -3.33 30.19
CA GLN A 182 -5.50 -2.84 29.81
C GLN A 182 -5.78 -3.27 28.36
N VAL A 183 -6.98 -3.75 28.11
CA VAL A 183 -7.44 -4.17 26.78
C VAL A 183 -8.70 -3.43 26.38
N GLU A 184 -8.80 -3.10 25.12
CA GLU A 184 -9.98 -2.50 24.51
C GLU A 184 -10.98 -3.57 24.09
N ARG A 185 -12.23 -3.16 23.84
CA ARG A 185 -13.22 -4.04 23.22
C ARG A 185 -12.73 -4.57 21.89
N GLY A 186 -12.77 -5.89 21.70
CA GLY A 186 -12.31 -6.56 20.49
C GLY A 186 -10.82 -6.91 20.50
N ALA A 187 -10.04 -6.49 21.51
CA ALA A 187 -8.64 -6.88 21.66
C ALA A 187 -8.51 -8.41 21.72
N ALA A 188 -7.52 -8.97 21.03
CA ALA A 188 -7.24 -10.39 21.04
C ALA A 188 -6.62 -10.78 22.40
N LEU A 189 -7.21 -11.74 23.08
CA LEU A 189 -6.74 -12.25 24.38
C LEU A 189 -5.83 -13.47 24.21
N LEU A 190 -6.26 -14.41 23.41
CA LEU A 190 -5.55 -15.65 23.14
C LEU A 190 -5.99 -16.25 21.80
N ARG A 191 -5.22 -17.22 21.33
CA ARG A 191 -5.49 -18.02 20.13
C ARG A 191 -5.81 -19.46 20.53
N LEU A 192 -6.96 -19.94 20.11
CA LEU A 192 -7.49 -21.28 20.46
C LEU A 192 -7.70 -22.08 19.19
N ARG A 193 -7.02 -23.23 19.03
CA ARG A 193 -7.24 -24.17 17.92
C ARG A 193 -8.34 -25.15 18.31
N PRO A 194 -9.44 -25.26 17.54
CA PRO A 194 -10.51 -26.20 17.84
C PRO A 194 -10.02 -27.65 17.88
N GLN A 195 -10.42 -28.39 18.88
CA GLN A 195 -10.20 -29.83 18.92
C GLN A 195 -11.32 -30.52 18.16
N ILE A 196 -11.19 -30.57 16.81
CA ILE A 196 -12.15 -31.25 15.98
C ILE A 196 -11.76 -32.72 15.93
N SER A 197 -12.71 -33.60 16.27
CA SER A 197 -12.59 -35.05 16.04
C SER A 197 -12.59 -35.28 14.52
N THR A 198 -11.45 -35.12 13.88
CA THR A 198 -11.28 -35.56 12.50
C THR A 198 -11.39 -37.05 12.48
N VAL A 199 -12.41 -37.58 11.80
CA VAL A 199 -12.38 -38.97 11.32
C VAL A 199 -11.08 -39.10 10.55
N ALA A 200 -10.15 -39.90 11.08
CA ALA A 200 -8.81 -40.05 10.53
C ALA A 200 -8.95 -40.41 9.03
N SER A 201 -8.77 -39.41 8.18
CA SER A 201 -8.54 -39.65 6.75
C SER A 201 -7.16 -40.28 6.64
N PRO A 202 -6.97 -41.36 5.88
CA PRO A 202 -5.64 -41.93 5.67
C PRO A 202 -4.71 -40.80 5.18
N ALA A 203 -3.50 -40.76 5.71
CA ALA A 203 -2.47 -39.74 5.40
C ALA A 203 -2.49 -39.43 3.89
N GLY A 204 -2.95 -38.24 3.54
CA GLY A 204 -3.15 -37.83 2.16
C GLY A 204 -1.79 -37.56 1.51
N ARG A 205 -1.71 -37.70 0.21
CA ARG A 205 -0.56 -37.26 -0.57
C ARG A 205 -0.47 -35.72 -0.44
N ARG A 206 0.68 -35.24 0.06
CA ARG A 206 0.91 -33.81 0.18
C ARG A 206 0.74 -33.11 -1.18
N ILE A 207 0.02 -31.99 -1.20
CA ILE A 207 -0.26 -31.24 -2.42
C ILE A 207 1.01 -30.61 -2.95
N ASP A 208 1.26 -30.78 -4.25
CA ASP A 208 2.33 -30.11 -4.98
C ASP A 208 1.77 -28.82 -5.62
N LEU A 209 2.34 -27.67 -5.27
CA LEU A 209 1.98 -26.36 -5.80
C LEU A 209 2.91 -25.90 -6.93
N SER A 210 3.92 -26.69 -7.30
CA SER A 210 4.91 -26.32 -8.32
C SER A 210 4.30 -26.01 -9.69
N GLY A 211 3.16 -26.63 -10.01
CA GLY A 211 2.40 -26.34 -11.24
C GLY A 211 1.65 -25.02 -11.28
N PHE A 212 1.63 -24.28 -10.17
CA PHE A 212 0.93 -22.99 -10.03
C PHE A 212 1.90 -21.81 -9.86
N GLU A 213 3.20 -22.05 -9.93
CA GLU A 213 4.19 -21.00 -9.94
C GLU A 213 3.93 -20.04 -11.09
N ARG A 214 4.06 -18.76 -10.82
CA ARG A 214 4.00 -17.75 -11.87
C ARG A 214 5.15 -18.00 -12.84
N ALA A 215 4.84 -18.42 -14.07
CA ALA A 215 5.77 -18.23 -15.17
C ALA A 215 6.06 -16.73 -15.27
N ILE A 216 7.33 -16.35 -15.29
CA ILE A 216 7.72 -14.95 -15.53
C ILE A 216 7.08 -14.58 -16.85
N ASP A 217 6.17 -13.61 -16.81
CA ASP A 217 5.53 -13.11 -18.02
C ASP A 217 6.54 -12.26 -18.81
N PHE A 218 7.23 -12.93 -19.73
CA PHE A 218 8.21 -12.27 -20.62
C PHE A 218 7.56 -11.30 -21.62
N SER A 219 6.22 -11.29 -21.74
CA SER A 219 5.52 -10.33 -22.59
C SER A 219 5.48 -8.92 -21.98
N ARG A 220 5.56 -8.80 -20.64
CA ARG A 220 5.66 -7.51 -19.95
C ARG A 220 7.06 -6.91 -20.11
N LYS A 221 7.12 -5.60 -20.34
CA LYS A 221 8.39 -4.88 -20.39
C LYS A 221 9.15 -4.98 -19.05
N PRO A 222 10.49 -4.93 -19.05
CA PRO A 222 11.26 -4.99 -17.81
C PRO A 222 10.89 -3.88 -16.80
N CYS A 223 10.63 -2.66 -17.29
CA CYS A 223 10.21 -1.54 -16.45
C CYS A 223 8.85 -1.79 -15.78
N ASP A 224 7.83 -2.27 -16.50
CA ASP A 224 6.50 -2.56 -15.94
C ASP A 224 6.60 -3.57 -14.79
N ARG A 225 7.46 -4.59 -14.93
CA ARG A 225 7.66 -5.61 -13.88
C ARG A 225 8.25 -5.09 -12.59
N VAL A 226 8.86 -3.91 -12.62
CA VAL A 226 9.47 -3.26 -11.45
C VAL A 226 8.60 -2.13 -10.94
N TYR A 227 8.16 -1.24 -11.81
CA TYR A 227 7.47 -0.01 -11.40
C TYR A 227 5.99 -0.22 -11.07
N GLU A 228 5.28 -1.15 -11.75
CA GLU A 228 3.89 -1.46 -11.38
C GLU A 228 3.78 -1.99 -9.94
N PRO A 229 4.56 -3.01 -9.50
CA PRO A 229 4.48 -3.46 -8.11
C PRO A 229 4.95 -2.41 -7.08
N LEU A 230 5.87 -1.51 -7.44
CA LEU A 230 6.25 -0.38 -6.58
C LEU A 230 5.11 0.64 -6.47
N GLY A 231 4.38 0.90 -7.56
CA GLY A 231 3.18 1.72 -7.56
C GLY A 231 2.06 1.12 -6.71
N ASP A 232 1.81 -0.18 -6.84
CA ASP A 232 0.82 -0.90 -6.03
C ASP A 232 1.21 -0.89 -4.55
N TYR A 233 2.49 -1.09 -4.24
CA TYR A 233 2.99 -0.94 -2.88
C TYR A 233 2.74 0.46 -2.33
N LEU A 234 3.02 1.50 -3.12
CA LEU A 234 2.78 2.89 -2.74
C LEU A 234 1.29 3.15 -2.48
N LEU A 235 0.39 2.55 -3.25
CA LEU A 235 -1.07 2.60 -3.05
C LEU A 235 -1.55 1.84 -1.79
N GLY A 236 -0.68 1.14 -1.08
CA GLY A 236 -1.01 0.46 0.17
C GLY A 236 -1.17 -1.06 0.05
N TYR A 237 -1.07 -1.64 -1.15
CA TYR A 237 -1.14 -3.10 -1.35
C TYR A 237 0.05 -3.81 -0.70
N ASP A 238 -0.13 -5.08 -0.38
CA ASP A 238 0.89 -5.84 0.32
C ASP A 238 2.04 -6.22 -0.60
N LEU A 239 3.26 -6.12 -0.08
CA LEU A 239 4.46 -6.59 -0.75
C LEU A 239 5.42 -7.18 0.29
N ALA A 240 5.83 -8.42 0.07
CA ALA A 240 6.77 -9.06 0.98
C ALA A 240 8.08 -8.26 1.08
N PRO A 241 8.66 -8.09 2.28
CA PRO A 241 9.90 -7.32 2.45
C PRO A 241 11.09 -7.82 1.61
N THR A 242 11.13 -9.12 1.32
CA THR A 242 12.14 -9.73 0.45
C THR A 242 11.93 -9.32 -1.01
N GLU A 243 10.69 -9.24 -1.45
CA GLU A 243 10.33 -8.83 -2.80
C GLU A 243 10.53 -7.33 -3.00
N LEU A 244 10.16 -6.50 -2.02
CA LEU A 244 10.45 -5.06 -2.06
C LEU A 244 11.95 -4.80 -2.24
N ARG A 245 12.82 -5.48 -1.46
CA ARG A 245 14.27 -5.35 -1.60
C ARG A 245 14.77 -5.77 -2.98
N ARG A 246 14.19 -6.83 -3.55
CA ARG A 246 14.51 -7.28 -4.90
C ARG A 246 14.14 -6.23 -5.94
N LEU A 247 12.93 -5.67 -5.86
CA LEU A 247 12.44 -4.63 -6.77
C LEU A 247 13.28 -3.35 -6.69
N LEU A 248 13.65 -2.92 -5.50
CA LEU A 248 14.53 -1.75 -5.31
C LEU A 248 15.93 -1.97 -5.93
N THR A 249 16.45 -3.20 -5.87
CA THR A 249 17.73 -3.55 -6.50
C THR A 249 17.61 -3.57 -8.03
N GLU A 250 16.54 -4.14 -8.54
CA GLU A 250 16.28 -4.23 -9.98
C GLU A 250 15.96 -2.85 -10.59
N GLN A 251 15.27 -1.98 -9.84
CA GLN A 251 15.03 -0.59 -10.24
C GLN A 251 16.34 0.18 -10.47
N ARG A 252 17.28 0.10 -9.53
CA ARG A 252 18.61 0.71 -9.69
C ARG A 252 19.35 0.17 -10.91
N ARG A 253 19.34 -1.14 -11.07
CA ARG A 253 19.97 -1.80 -12.22
C ARG A 253 19.35 -1.35 -13.54
N LEU A 254 18.03 -1.25 -13.63
CA LEU A 254 17.35 -0.75 -14.83
C LEU A 254 17.75 0.70 -15.14
N ALA A 255 17.82 1.55 -14.11
CA ALA A 255 18.22 2.94 -14.27
C ALA A 255 19.69 3.09 -14.75
N GLU A 256 20.57 2.17 -14.39
CA GLU A 256 21.98 2.17 -14.81
C GLU A 256 22.20 1.67 -16.25
N ILE A 257 21.41 0.68 -16.71
CA ILE A 257 21.65 0.02 -18.00
C ILE A 257 20.76 0.54 -19.14
N ALA A 258 19.64 1.21 -18.81
CA ALA A 258 18.72 1.73 -19.83
C ALA A 258 19.29 2.99 -20.51
N ASP A 259 18.93 3.17 -21.78
CA ASP A 259 19.17 4.44 -22.45
C ASP A 259 18.47 5.58 -21.68
N ALA A 260 19.13 6.73 -21.61
CA ALA A 260 18.56 7.90 -20.93
C ALA A 260 17.17 8.26 -21.47
N ALA A 261 16.98 8.16 -22.77
CA ALA A 261 15.74 8.49 -23.48
C ALA A 261 14.81 7.27 -23.74
N ASP A 262 15.00 6.15 -23.04
CA ASP A 262 14.09 5.00 -23.14
C ASP A 262 12.67 5.42 -22.74
N SER A 263 11.80 5.57 -23.72
CA SER A 263 10.42 6.03 -23.54
C SER A 263 9.60 5.13 -22.64
N SER A 264 9.90 3.82 -22.60
CA SER A 264 9.20 2.88 -21.70
C SER A 264 9.59 3.09 -20.25
N LEU A 265 10.88 3.29 -19.97
CA LEU A 265 11.36 3.59 -18.63
C LEU A 265 10.84 4.95 -18.14
N LEU A 266 10.92 5.97 -19.00
CA LEU A 266 10.39 7.30 -18.68
C LEU A 266 8.90 7.26 -18.32
N ALA A 267 8.09 6.54 -19.09
CA ALA A 267 6.65 6.39 -18.80
C ALA A 267 6.38 5.66 -17.48
N CYS A 268 7.17 4.62 -17.15
CA CYS A 268 7.04 3.93 -15.86
C CYS A 268 7.44 4.82 -14.69
N GLU A 269 8.51 5.59 -14.82
CA GLU A 269 8.94 6.57 -13.82
C GLU A 269 7.89 7.66 -13.63
N ASP A 270 7.35 8.21 -14.72
CA ASP A 270 6.29 9.21 -14.69
C ASP A 270 5.05 8.71 -13.95
N GLY A 271 4.64 7.48 -14.22
CA GLY A 271 3.52 6.85 -13.51
C GLY A 271 3.74 6.76 -12.00
N LEU A 272 4.95 6.40 -11.57
CA LEU A 272 5.29 6.36 -10.14
C LEU A 272 5.32 7.75 -9.51
N LEU A 273 5.89 8.75 -10.20
CA LEU A 273 5.91 10.13 -9.74
C LEU A 273 4.50 10.72 -9.61
N ASP A 274 3.61 10.40 -10.55
CA ASP A 274 2.21 10.84 -10.50
C ASP A 274 1.47 10.25 -9.28
N ILE A 275 1.61 8.94 -9.03
CA ILE A 275 1.03 8.29 -7.83
C ILE A 275 1.60 8.94 -6.55
N TYR A 276 2.92 9.15 -6.51
CA TYR A 276 3.58 9.75 -5.35
C TYR A 276 3.09 11.18 -5.08
N ALA A 277 2.96 12.00 -6.11
CA ALA A 277 2.45 13.37 -6.00
C ALA A 277 0.97 13.40 -5.58
N GLU A 278 0.13 12.53 -6.13
CA GLU A 278 -1.30 12.43 -5.77
C GLU A 278 -1.46 12.07 -4.29
N LEU A 279 -0.78 11.02 -3.83
CA LEU A 279 -0.82 10.60 -2.43
C LEU A 279 -0.21 11.67 -1.51
N GLY A 280 0.94 12.24 -1.87
CA GLY A 280 1.58 13.32 -1.11
C GLY A 280 0.66 14.54 -0.93
N SER A 281 -0.12 14.88 -1.96
CA SER A 281 -1.05 16.00 -1.93
C SER A 281 -2.19 15.84 -0.91
N LEU A 282 -2.60 14.59 -0.61
CA LEU A 282 -3.62 14.29 0.39
C LEU A 282 -3.16 14.65 1.80
N TYR A 283 -1.86 14.57 2.04
CA TYR A 283 -1.26 14.74 3.35
C TYR A 283 -0.61 16.12 3.54
N ARG A 284 -0.83 17.05 2.62
CA ARG A 284 -0.32 18.43 2.73
C ARG A 284 -1.16 19.25 3.70
N PRO A 285 -0.55 20.02 4.63
CA PRO A 285 -1.25 21.00 5.45
C PRO A 285 -1.95 22.05 4.58
N GLN A 286 -3.16 22.50 4.98
CA GLN A 286 -3.97 23.40 4.15
C GLN A 286 -3.68 24.90 4.32
N THR A 287 -2.87 25.33 5.27
CA THR A 287 -2.67 26.74 5.59
C THR A 287 -1.22 27.16 5.49
N GLU A 288 -0.95 28.17 4.65
CA GLU A 288 0.34 28.87 4.56
C GLU A 288 0.64 29.75 5.80
N THR A 289 -0.30 29.89 6.72
CA THR A 289 -0.23 30.83 7.86
C THR A 289 0.35 30.25 9.15
N GLU A 290 0.66 28.95 9.19
CA GLU A 290 1.17 28.32 10.41
C GLU A 290 2.65 27.91 10.28
N HIS A 291 3.51 28.88 10.01
CA HIS A 291 4.97 28.66 9.92
C HIS A 291 5.64 28.37 11.27
N ASP A 292 4.95 28.59 12.40
CA ASP A 292 5.53 28.44 13.74
C ASP A 292 5.25 27.08 14.42
N ASP A 293 4.34 26.26 13.87
CA ASP A 293 3.94 24.97 14.48
C ASP A 293 4.34 23.73 13.66
N LEU A 294 5.34 23.81 12.79
CA LEU A 294 5.78 22.71 11.90
C LEU A 294 6.21 21.42 12.64
N ALA A 295 6.57 21.51 13.91
CA ALA A 295 6.89 20.32 14.73
C ALA A 295 5.62 19.56 15.18
N GLN A 296 4.47 20.23 15.30
CA GLN A 296 3.18 19.64 15.66
C GLN A 296 2.33 19.27 14.43
N ALA A 297 2.61 19.86 13.26
CA ALA A 297 1.91 19.57 11.99
C ALA A 297 2.09 18.12 11.50
N GLY A 298 3.03 17.37 12.08
CA GLY A 298 3.21 15.93 11.82
C GLY A 298 1.99 15.08 12.17
N GLU A 299 1.23 15.48 13.19
CA GLU A 299 0.03 14.75 13.67
C GLU A 299 -1.24 15.16 12.89
N ASN A 300 -1.33 16.42 12.44
CA ASN A 300 -2.57 17.00 11.91
C ASN A 300 -3.05 16.45 10.55
N THR A 301 -2.23 15.80 9.78
CA THR A 301 -2.62 15.37 8.40
C THR A 301 -3.27 14.00 8.36
N GLN A 302 -2.92 13.11 9.30
CA GLN A 302 -3.71 11.92 9.55
C GLN A 302 -5.08 12.29 10.14
N GLU A 303 -5.20 13.42 10.82
CA GLU A 303 -6.45 13.93 11.37
C GLU A 303 -7.49 14.25 10.30
N TYR A 304 -7.09 14.74 9.11
CA TYR A 304 -8.07 14.97 8.03
C TYR A 304 -8.64 13.68 7.47
N LEU A 305 -7.79 12.67 7.23
CA LEU A 305 -8.29 11.36 6.81
C LEU A 305 -9.05 10.67 7.95
N ALA A 306 -8.56 10.79 9.20
CA ALA A 306 -9.23 10.28 10.38
C ALA A 306 -10.58 11.00 10.59
N SER A 307 -10.62 12.32 10.43
CA SER A 307 -11.86 13.09 10.49
C SER A 307 -12.83 12.68 9.38
N PHE A 308 -12.33 12.47 8.16
CA PHE A 308 -13.14 11.95 7.07
C PHE A 308 -13.70 10.56 7.39
N LEU A 309 -12.90 9.67 8.00
CA LEU A 309 -13.35 8.35 8.44
C LEU A 309 -14.45 8.43 9.51
N GLN A 310 -14.37 9.41 10.43
CA GLN A 310 -15.41 9.66 11.43
C GLN A 310 -16.71 10.21 10.81
N TRP A 311 -16.60 10.95 9.70
CA TRP A 311 -17.72 11.66 9.07
C TRP A 311 -18.31 10.92 7.86
N LEU A 312 -17.92 9.67 7.63
CA LEU A 312 -18.45 8.87 6.52
C LEU A 312 -19.97 8.77 6.50
N ASP A 313 -20.63 8.91 7.66
CA ASP A 313 -22.09 8.87 7.83
C ASP A 313 -22.73 10.23 8.06
N ALA A 314 -21.95 11.31 8.25
CA ALA A 314 -22.48 12.65 8.51
C ALA A 314 -22.62 13.46 7.21
N ASP A 315 -23.53 14.44 7.23
CA ASP A 315 -23.76 15.34 6.11
C ASP A 315 -22.47 16.11 5.78
N ARG A 316 -21.94 15.93 4.57
CA ARG A 316 -20.58 16.23 4.12
C ARG A 316 -20.23 17.73 4.00
N ALA A 317 -20.98 18.60 4.68
CA ALA A 317 -20.90 20.04 4.52
C ALA A 317 -19.63 20.72 5.08
N GLY A 318 -18.69 19.97 5.67
CA GLY A 318 -17.53 20.54 6.37
C GLY A 318 -16.18 20.40 5.71
N PHE A 319 -16.04 19.62 4.61
CA PHE A 319 -14.73 19.42 3.97
C PHE A 319 -14.49 20.46 2.87
N PRO A 320 -13.27 21.06 2.82
CA PRO A 320 -12.90 21.93 1.72
C PRO A 320 -13.03 21.21 0.37
N ASP A 321 -13.58 21.88 -0.63
CA ASP A 321 -13.78 21.31 -1.97
C ASP A 321 -12.46 20.84 -2.59
N GLU A 322 -11.36 21.54 -2.30
CA GLU A 322 -10.02 21.19 -2.76
C GLU A 322 -9.53 19.86 -2.18
N TYR A 323 -9.76 19.61 -0.88
CA TYR A 323 -9.42 18.31 -0.27
C TYR A 323 -10.27 17.18 -0.84
N ARG A 324 -11.58 17.45 -1.04
CA ARG A 324 -12.49 16.49 -1.66
C ARG A 324 -12.02 16.07 -3.05
N ALA A 325 -11.64 17.05 -3.88
CA ALA A 325 -11.15 16.80 -5.23
C ALA A 325 -9.82 16.00 -5.24
N ARG A 326 -8.93 16.23 -4.24
CA ARG A 326 -7.70 15.45 -4.07
C ARG A 326 -8.01 14.01 -3.66
N LEU A 327 -8.92 13.82 -2.72
CA LEU A 327 -9.32 12.50 -2.25
C LEU A 327 -10.01 11.69 -3.37
N GLU A 328 -10.91 12.30 -4.14
CA GLU A 328 -11.55 11.65 -5.28
C GLU A 328 -10.56 11.18 -6.35
N ARG A 329 -9.54 11.99 -6.65
CA ARG A 329 -8.45 11.58 -7.57
C ARG A 329 -7.67 10.39 -7.05
N ALA A 330 -7.29 10.38 -5.77
CA ALA A 330 -6.60 9.26 -5.17
C ALA A 330 -7.47 7.99 -5.13
N LEU A 331 -8.77 8.14 -4.88
CA LEU A 331 -9.73 7.02 -4.88
C LEU A 331 -9.97 6.44 -6.28
N ASP A 332 -9.86 7.24 -7.34
CA ASP A 332 -9.98 6.77 -8.73
C ASP A 332 -8.90 5.72 -9.07
N ARG A 333 -7.71 5.77 -8.43
CA ARG A 333 -6.66 4.73 -8.51
C ARG A 333 -7.13 3.36 -8.01
N PHE A 334 -8.09 3.31 -7.12
CA PHE A 334 -8.72 2.09 -6.62
C PHE A 334 -9.99 1.73 -7.37
N GLY A 335 -10.34 2.48 -8.44
CA GLY A 335 -11.58 2.30 -9.20
C GLY A 335 -12.84 2.74 -8.44
N VAL A 336 -12.69 3.53 -7.37
CA VAL A 336 -13.80 4.04 -6.55
C VAL A 336 -14.18 5.43 -7.01
N ARG A 337 -15.45 5.60 -7.39
CA ARG A 337 -16.01 6.89 -7.82
C ARG A 337 -17.01 7.41 -6.81
N GLY A 338 -16.80 8.65 -6.40
CA GLY A 338 -17.65 9.34 -5.41
C GLY A 338 -17.33 8.91 -3.97
N LEU A 339 -17.84 9.70 -3.02
CA LEU A 339 -17.56 9.58 -1.59
C LEU A 339 -18.73 8.94 -0.81
N GLY A 340 -19.66 8.25 -1.49
CA GLY A 340 -20.73 7.47 -0.85
C GLY A 340 -20.15 6.28 -0.09
N ARG A 341 -20.64 6.02 1.13
CA ARG A 341 -20.21 4.87 1.92
C ARG A 341 -20.56 3.58 1.19
N THR A 342 -19.57 2.89 0.68
CA THR A 342 -19.65 1.57 0.05
C THR A 342 -18.52 0.69 0.56
N PRO A 343 -18.64 -0.65 0.51
CA PRO A 343 -17.56 -1.55 0.90
C PRO A 343 -16.26 -1.30 0.13
N GLU A 344 -16.36 -0.89 -1.14
CA GLU A 344 -15.22 -0.56 -1.99
C GLU A 344 -14.53 0.72 -1.53
N LEU A 345 -15.30 1.75 -1.16
CA LEU A 345 -14.75 2.99 -0.59
C LEU A 345 -14.05 2.69 0.74
N GLU A 346 -14.69 1.93 1.62
CA GLU A 346 -14.09 1.55 2.91
C GLU A 346 -12.76 0.80 2.71
N ALA A 347 -12.71 -0.15 1.79
CA ALA A 347 -11.46 -0.85 1.47
C ALA A 347 -10.37 0.10 0.94
N ALA A 348 -10.72 0.99 0.00
CA ALA A 348 -9.79 1.95 -0.58
C ALA A 348 -9.24 2.93 0.46
N LEU A 349 -10.06 3.42 1.37
CA LEU A 349 -9.63 4.33 2.45
C LEU A 349 -8.65 3.64 3.41
N MET A 350 -8.86 2.37 3.72
CA MET A 350 -7.90 1.60 4.53
C MET A 350 -6.54 1.47 3.81
N TRP A 351 -6.54 1.22 2.50
CA TRP A 351 -5.31 1.20 1.70
C TRP A 351 -4.63 2.57 1.64
N LEU A 352 -5.40 3.64 1.42
CA LEU A 352 -4.89 5.00 1.48
C LEU A 352 -4.26 5.33 2.84
N PHE A 353 -4.88 4.91 3.94
CA PHE A 353 -4.30 5.11 5.26
C PHE A 353 -2.94 4.42 5.41
N ARG A 354 -2.77 3.22 4.84
CA ARG A 354 -1.50 2.50 4.82
C ARG A 354 -0.45 3.15 3.90
N SER A 355 -0.86 3.79 2.81
CA SER A 355 0.04 4.45 1.86
C SER A 355 0.86 5.58 2.49
N PHE A 356 0.38 6.15 3.58
CA PHE A 356 1.03 7.25 4.27
C PHE A 356 2.48 6.96 4.72
N SER A 357 2.71 5.81 5.35
CA SER A 357 4.06 5.40 5.78
C SER A 357 4.96 5.06 4.58
N ARG A 358 4.38 4.57 3.50
CA ARG A 358 5.09 4.10 2.31
C ARG A 358 5.65 5.22 1.43
N LEU A 359 5.09 6.44 1.53
CA LEU A 359 5.68 7.63 0.92
C LEU A 359 7.12 7.87 1.40
N ALA A 360 7.37 7.75 2.70
CA ALA A 360 8.71 7.89 3.26
C ALA A 360 9.65 6.75 2.82
N GLU A 361 9.14 5.52 2.74
CA GLU A 361 9.91 4.35 2.34
C GLU A 361 10.34 4.40 0.86
N LEU A 362 9.51 4.94 -0.04
CA LEU A 362 9.80 5.07 -1.47
C LEU A 362 10.42 6.42 -1.87
N SER A 363 10.58 7.35 -0.93
CA SER A 363 11.28 8.63 -1.18
C SER A 363 12.67 8.44 -1.84
N PRO A 364 13.52 7.47 -1.44
CA PRO A 364 14.80 7.25 -2.11
C PRO A 364 14.68 6.84 -3.59
N VAL A 365 13.61 6.14 -3.97
CA VAL A 365 13.34 5.78 -5.38
C VAL A 365 12.99 7.01 -6.19
N VAL A 366 12.13 7.87 -5.65
CA VAL A 366 11.72 9.14 -6.28
C VAL A 366 12.93 10.06 -6.45
N LEU A 367 13.78 10.17 -5.44
CA LEU A 367 15.02 10.94 -5.53
C LEU A 367 15.95 10.39 -6.63
N ALA A 368 16.15 9.07 -6.70
CA ALA A 368 16.98 8.46 -7.73
C ALA A 368 16.44 8.71 -9.17
N ILE A 369 15.11 8.72 -9.35
CA ILE A 369 14.49 9.08 -10.63
C ILE A 369 14.80 10.55 -10.99
N LEU A 370 14.62 11.46 -10.07
CA LEU A 370 14.87 12.89 -10.28
C LEU A 370 16.37 13.18 -10.53
N GLU A 371 17.27 12.56 -9.75
CA GLU A 371 18.72 12.64 -9.95
C GLU A 371 19.13 12.11 -11.34
N ARG A 372 18.58 10.99 -11.77
CA ARG A 372 18.82 10.46 -13.13
C ARG A 372 18.38 11.44 -14.20
N ARG A 373 17.19 12.04 -14.07
CA ARG A 373 16.70 13.05 -15.01
C ARG A 373 17.60 14.27 -15.06
N LEU A 374 18.05 14.75 -13.90
CA LEU A 374 18.98 15.88 -13.84
C LEU A 374 20.33 15.53 -14.47
N GLY A 375 20.88 14.36 -14.18
CA GLY A 375 22.15 13.89 -14.71
C GLY A 375 22.17 13.64 -16.24
N HIS A 376 20.99 13.39 -16.83
CA HIS A 376 20.83 13.17 -18.28
C HIS A 376 20.11 14.33 -18.98
N ARG A 377 20.17 15.54 -18.41
CA ARG A 377 19.49 16.74 -18.93
C ARG A 377 19.66 16.93 -20.44
N ASP A 378 20.90 16.90 -20.94
CA ASP A 378 21.20 17.20 -22.34
C ASP A 378 20.50 16.22 -23.29
N ALA A 379 20.44 14.95 -22.93
CA ALA A 379 19.77 13.92 -23.72
C ALA A 379 18.24 14.02 -23.67
N LEU A 380 17.69 14.52 -22.55
CA LEU A 380 16.25 14.57 -22.28
C LEU A 380 15.63 15.93 -22.56
N GLN A 381 16.41 16.99 -22.81
CA GLN A 381 15.91 18.35 -23.03
C GLN A 381 14.88 18.42 -24.17
N SER A 382 15.07 17.64 -25.24
CA SER A 382 14.12 17.61 -26.36
C SER A 382 12.79 16.93 -26.05
N LEU A 383 12.71 16.19 -24.94
CA LEU A 383 11.52 15.51 -24.45
C LEU A 383 10.81 16.31 -23.35
N ALA A 384 11.38 17.43 -22.93
CA ALA A 384 10.80 18.29 -21.91
C ALA A 384 9.56 19.01 -22.46
N ASP A 385 8.40 18.62 -21.95
CA ASP A 385 7.10 19.15 -22.37
C ASP A 385 6.32 19.78 -21.18
N ALA A 386 5.15 20.32 -21.50
CA ALA A 386 4.29 20.94 -20.50
C ALA A 386 3.81 19.93 -19.44
N GLU A 387 3.65 18.66 -19.78
CA GLU A 387 3.21 17.59 -18.86
C GLU A 387 4.29 17.29 -17.83
N MET A 388 5.55 17.18 -18.26
CA MET A 388 6.70 17.03 -17.38
C MET A 388 6.80 18.22 -16.41
N ARG A 389 6.64 19.46 -16.91
CA ARG A 389 6.66 20.67 -16.07
C ARG A 389 5.57 20.63 -14.99
N ASP A 390 4.34 20.33 -15.38
CA ASP A 390 3.20 20.23 -14.45
C ASP A 390 3.39 19.11 -13.41
N ARG A 391 3.94 17.96 -13.82
CA ARG A 391 4.26 16.85 -12.92
C ARG A 391 5.28 17.25 -11.86
N LEU A 392 6.37 17.92 -12.25
CA LEU A 392 7.40 18.40 -11.32
C LEU A 392 6.83 19.44 -10.35
N GLU A 393 5.98 20.36 -10.82
CA GLU A 393 5.32 21.35 -9.97
C GLU A 393 4.37 20.70 -8.96
N ARG A 394 3.55 19.74 -9.42
CA ARG A 394 2.67 18.97 -8.53
C ARG A 394 3.46 18.19 -7.49
N LEU A 395 4.56 17.54 -7.90
CA LEU A 395 5.42 16.77 -7.01
C LEU A 395 6.08 17.69 -5.96
N ALA A 396 6.68 18.79 -6.36
CA ALA A 396 7.30 19.75 -5.46
C ALA A 396 6.30 20.31 -4.44
N THR A 397 5.11 20.64 -4.92
CA THR A 397 4.01 21.15 -4.08
C THR A 397 3.49 20.09 -3.10
N ALA A 398 3.30 18.85 -3.55
CA ALA A 398 2.75 17.76 -2.75
C ALA A 398 3.71 17.29 -1.63
N THR A 399 5.02 17.45 -1.83
CA THR A 399 6.05 16.92 -0.93
C THR A 399 6.66 17.98 -0.01
N GLN A 400 6.29 19.25 -0.20
CA GLN A 400 6.76 20.38 0.62
C GLN A 400 6.44 20.17 2.11
N GLY A 401 7.45 20.35 2.96
CA GLY A 401 7.34 20.25 4.41
C GLY A 401 7.51 18.85 4.99
N ARG A 402 7.12 17.79 4.24
CA ARG A 402 7.24 16.39 4.72
C ARG A 402 8.37 15.60 4.08
N GLN A 403 8.48 15.70 2.77
CA GLN A 403 9.53 15.09 1.97
C GLN A 403 10.35 16.17 1.29
N GLN A 404 10.87 17.09 2.10
CA GLN A 404 11.58 18.29 1.62
C GLN A 404 12.67 17.99 0.58
N PRO A 405 13.51 16.93 0.72
CA PRO A 405 14.50 16.61 -0.30
C PRO A 405 13.89 16.33 -1.68
N VAL A 406 12.71 15.69 -1.72
CA VAL A 406 11.99 15.44 -2.99
C VAL A 406 11.48 16.75 -3.57
N ALA A 407 10.90 17.62 -2.73
CA ALA A 407 10.39 18.91 -3.17
C ALA A 407 11.51 19.80 -3.76
N ASP A 408 12.65 19.84 -3.10
CA ASP A 408 13.79 20.67 -3.52
C ASP A 408 14.37 20.14 -4.85
N LEU A 409 14.60 18.83 -4.95
CA LEU A 409 15.14 18.24 -6.17
C LEU A 409 14.14 18.33 -7.35
N ALA A 410 12.84 18.23 -7.10
CA ALA A 410 11.82 18.43 -8.14
C ALA A 410 11.85 19.88 -8.68
N ARG A 411 12.06 20.88 -7.79
CA ARG A 411 12.23 22.28 -8.20
C ARG A 411 13.52 22.48 -8.99
N ASP A 412 14.62 21.85 -8.58
CA ASP A 412 15.89 21.91 -9.29
C ASP A 412 15.77 21.32 -10.69
N VAL A 413 15.18 20.14 -10.83
CA VAL A 413 14.91 19.55 -12.15
C VAL A 413 14.04 20.48 -12.99
N ARG A 414 12.95 21.01 -12.44
CA ARG A 414 12.09 21.96 -13.16
C ARG A 414 12.86 23.20 -13.62
N PHE A 415 13.66 23.79 -12.74
CA PHE A 415 14.48 24.98 -13.05
C PHE A 415 15.43 24.71 -14.22
N HIS A 416 16.18 23.63 -14.15
CA HIS A 416 17.19 23.30 -15.17
C HIS A 416 16.58 22.95 -16.54
N TYR A 417 15.37 22.39 -16.59
CA TYR A 417 14.71 22.06 -17.85
C TYR A 417 13.91 23.22 -18.46
N PHE A 418 13.32 24.09 -17.66
CA PHE A 418 12.31 25.03 -18.15
C PHE A 418 12.64 26.50 -17.87
N ASP A 419 13.33 26.80 -16.77
CA ASP A 419 13.59 28.18 -16.35
C ASP A 419 15.01 28.65 -16.75
N GLU A 420 16.02 27.80 -16.64
CA GLU A 420 17.40 28.11 -16.98
C GLU A 420 17.65 28.31 -18.49
N PRO A 421 17.14 27.46 -19.43
CA PRO A 421 17.43 27.62 -20.85
C PRO A 421 17.01 28.97 -21.44
N PRO A 422 15.82 29.52 -21.16
CA PRO A 422 15.46 30.87 -21.63
C PRO A 422 16.31 31.95 -20.99
N ILE A 423 16.78 31.81 -19.74
CA ILE A 423 17.69 32.73 -19.10
C ILE A 423 19.06 32.72 -19.77
N GLU A 424 19.60 31.52 -20.04
CA GLU A 424 20.88 31.38 -20.77
C GLU A 424 20.80 31.94 -22.19
N ALA A 425 19.68 31.69 -22.90
CA ALA A 425 19.47 32.23 -24.23
C ALA A 425 19.43 33.78 -24.24
N ALA A 426 18.67 34.36 -23.30
CA ALA A 426 18.60 35.81 -23.15
C ALA A 426 19.96 36.42 -22.74
N ALA A 427 20.70 35.76 -21.87
CA ALA A 427 22.06 36.17 -21.50
C ALA A 427 23.02 36.10 -22.68
N ALA A 428 22.97 35.02 -23.47
CA ALA A 428 23.80 34.85 -24.66
C ALA A 428 23.50 35.95 -25.73
N GLU A 429 22.21 36.25 -25.94
CA GLU A 429 21.80 37.35 -26.83
C GLU A 429 22.34 38.69 -26.35
N THR A 430 22.18 39.00 -25.06
CA THR A 430 22.70 40.23 -24.45
C THR A 430 24.24 40.34 -24.57
N TYR A 431 24.97 39.24 -24.29
CA TYR A 431 26.43 39.24 -24.43
C TYR A 431 26.86 39.38 -25.89
N SER A 432 26.12 38.81 -26.85
CA SER A 432 26.40 39.00 -28.27
C SER A 432 26.21 40.45 -28.69
N GLU A 433 25.14 41.12 -28.28
CA GLU A 433 24.89 42.53 -28.53
C GLU A 433 25.96 43.42 -27.91
N MET A 434 26.38 43.11 -26.66
CA MET A 434 27.45 43.83 -26.00
C MET A 434 28.78 43.66 -26.74
N ALA A 435 29.11 42.46 -27.20
CA ALA A 435 30.31 42.20 -27.99
C ALA A 435 30.29 42.98 -29.30
N ASP A 436 29.18 43.02 -30.02
CA ASP A 436 29.02 43.81 -31.25
C ASP A 436 29.21 45.33 -31.01
N HIS A 437 28.66 45.82 -29.88
CA HIS A 437 28.88 47.25 -29.50
C HIS A 437 30.34 47.55 -29.17
N LEU A 438 31.03 46.65 -28.46
CA LEU A 438 32.46 46.80 -28.13
C LEU A 438 33.34 46.72 -29.35
N ASP A 439 33.11 45.80 -30.27
CA ASP A 439 33.87 45.67 -31.53
C ASP A 439 33.66 46.88 -32.42
N HIS A 440 32.44 47.42 -32.51
CA HIS A 440 32.18 48.64 -33.25
C HIS A 440 32.93 49.84 -32.67
N LEU A 441 32.90 50.02 -31.34
CA LEU A 441 33.59 51.08 -30.63
C LEU A 441 35.12 50.97 -30.77
N ALA A 442 35.66 49.76 -30.84
CA ALA A 442 37.09 49.50 -31.05
C ALA A 442 37.56 49.82 -32.47
N THR A 443 36.72 49.51 -33.46
CA THR A 443 37.04 49.70 -34.89
C THR A 443 36.73 51.10 -35.37
N HIS A 444 35.76 51.80 -34.76
CA HIS A 444 35.31 53.15 -35.14
C HIS A 444 35.29 54.10 -33.91
N PRO A 445 36.47 54.53 -33.43
CA PRO A 445 36.55 55.28 -32.17
C PRO A 445 35.90 56.67 -32.25
N ASP A 446 35.75 57.25 -33.46
CA ASP A 446 35.15 58.52 -33.71
C ASP A 446 33.75 58.51 -34.33
N ALA A 447 33.03 57.40 -34.19
CA ALA A 447 31.68 57.27 -34.74
C ALA A 447 30.69 58.18 -34.01
N ASP A 448 29.73 58.77 -34.77
CA ASP A 448 28.71 59.71 -34.24
C ASP A 448 27.77 59.03 -33.18
N ASP A 449 27.63 57.71 -33.18
CA ASP A 449 26.79 56.91 -32.28
C ASP A 449 27.53 56.35 -31.06
N ARG A 450 28.77 56.81 -30.82
CA ARG A 450 29.64 56.33 -29.74
C ARG A 450 29.01 56.46 -28.36
N GLU A 451 28.45 57.63 -28.01
CA GLU A 451 27.86 57.88 -26.71
C GLU A 451 26.62 57.00 -26.48
N GLU A 452 25.79 56.79 -27.50
CA GLU A 452 24.63 55.92 -27.43
C GLU A 452 25.02 54.46 -27.20
N ARG A 453 26.05 53.95 -27.91
CA ARG A 453 26.56 52.59 -27.73
C ARG A 453 27.18 52.37 -26.37
N ILE A 454 27.92 53.35 -25.84
CA ILE A 454 28.47 53.29 -24.49
C ILE A 454 27.33 53.26 -23.46
N ALA A 455 26.29 54.07 -23.65
CA ALA A 455 25.14 54.08 -22.75
C ALA A 455 24.42 52.70 -22.71
N ARG A 456 24.36 51.97 -23.84
CA ARG A 456 23.81 50.62 -23.89
C ARG A 456 24.67 49.53 -23.24
N LEU A 457 25.98 49.78 -23.06
CA LEU A 457 26.91 48.86 -22.39
C LEU A 457 26.94 49.05 -20.85
N VAL A 458 26.39 50.14 -20.34
CA VAL A 458 26.43 50.50 -18.90
C VAL A 458 25.18 50.06 -18.15
N TRP A 459 24.17 49.54 -18.87
CA TRP A 459 22.91 49.07 -18.24
C TRP A 459 22.85 47.57 -18.15
#